data_362c8d014fedb46764abbfc12d961f2a
#
_entry.id   362c8d014fedb46764abbfc12d961f2a
#
_cell.length_a   1.000
_cell.length_b   1.000
_cell.length_c   1.000
_cell.angle_alpha   90.00
_cell.angle_beta   90.00
_cell.angle_gamma   90.00
#
_symmetry.space_group_name_H-M   'P 1'
#
loop_
_entity.id
_entity.type
_entity.pdbx_description
1 polymer ?
#
loop_
_entity_poly.entity_id
_entity_poly.type
_entity_poly.pdbx_seq_one_letter_code
_entity_poly.pdbx_strand_id
1 'polypeptide(L)'
;MIEIEKELGIANPHWLMSSREKLGLIGLLQCLNPKSVIELGYHRGGATKWLTQYSKKVLTVDVNEFVSDAPSQYSNLEAWNCSTLEAIKRIKEEKLSFDLAIVDADHSRFSVFQDIQGILPHTKVLLMHDS
;
A
#
# COMPACT_ATOMS: atom_id res chain seq x y z
N MET A 1 -11.11 21.40 1.50
CA MET A 1 -10.56 20.05 1.74
C MET A 1 -9.10 20.06 2.15
N ILE A 2 -8.24 20.87 1.50
CA ILE A 2 -6.81 20.98 1.88
C ILE A 2 -6.64 21.45 3.33
N GLU A 3 -7.46 22.38 3.80
CA GLU A 3 -7.39 22.85 5.17
C GLU A 3 -7.75 21.75 6.18
N ILE A 4 -8.75 20.93 5.85
CA ILE A 4 -9.13 19.77 6.67
C ILE A 4 -7.98 18.78 6.75
N GLU A 5 -7.29 18.51 5.63
CA GLU A 5 -6.14 17.64 5.63
C GLU A 5 -5.03 18.15 6.55
N LYS A 6 -4.76 19.46 6.54
CA LYS A 6 -3.77 20.06 7.44
C LYS A 6 -4.16 19.91 8.90
N GLU A 7 -5.42 20.19 9.24
CA GLU A 7 -5.92 20.05 10.61
C GLU A 7 -5.80 18.63 11.13
N LEU A 8 -6.04 17.64 10.27
CA LEU A 8 -5.97 16.23 10.63
C LEU A 8 -4.56 15.63 10.50
N GLY A 9 -3.58 16.44 10.06
CA GLY A 9 -2.20 15.98 9.91
C GLY A 9 -1.96 15.00 8.76
N ILE A 10 -2.86 14.99 7.78
CA ILE A 10 -2.77 14.08 6.62
C ILE A 10 -2.39 14.78 5.33
N ALA A 11 -2.11 16.08 5.38
CA ALA A 11 -1.69 16.84 4.20
C ALA A 11 -0.32 16.38 3.73
N ASN A 12 -0.24 15.92 2.49
CA ASN A 12 1.01 15.48 1.87
C ASN A 12 0.89 15.66 0.36
N PRO A 13 1.68 16.56 -0.26
CA PRO A 13 1.60 16.82 -1.71
C PRO A 13 1.99 15.60 -2.55
N HIS A 14 2.69 14.65 -1.97
CA HIS A 14 3.09 13.42 -2.66
C HIS A 14 2.12 12.27 -2.47
N TRP A 15 1.10 12.44 -1.64
CA TRP A 15 0.04 11.46 -1.45
C TRP A 15 -1.14 11.84 -2.32
N LEU A 16 -1.25 11.19 -3.49
CA LEU A 16 -2.17 11.59 -4.56
C LEU A 16 -3.62 11.14 -4.38
N MET A 17 -3.98 10.62 -3.22
CA MET A 17 -5.37 10.31 -2.90
C MET A 17 -6.17 11.59 -2.60
N SER A 18 -7.46 11.57 -2.89
CA SER A 18 -8.37 12.63 -2.46
C SER A 18 -8.49 12.63 -0.93
N SER A 19 -8.98 13.74 -0.35
CA SER A 19 -9.18 13.82 1.10
C SER A 19 -10.11 12.72 1.62
N ARG A 20 -11.16 12.41 0.87
CA ARG A 20 -12.10 11.34 1.23
C ARG A 20 -11.44 9.97 1.20
N GLU A 21 -10.61 9.70 0.21
CA GLU A 21 -9.88 8.45 0.10
C GLU A 21 -8.86 8.30 1.23
N LYS A 22 -8.14 9.36 1.56
CA LYS A 22 -7.21 9.37 2.70
C LYS A 22 -7.92 9.04 4.01
N LEU A 23 -9.02 9.72 4.28
CA LEU A 23 -9.83 9.48 5.48
C LEU A 23 -10.43 8.07 5.48
N GLY A 24 -10.90 7.63 4.32
CA GLY A 24 -11.42 6.27 4.16
C GLY A 24 -10.37 5.20 4.45
N LEU A 25 -9.16 5.38 3.94
CA LEU A 25 -8.06 4.46 4.20
C LEU A 25 -7.71 4.41 5.69
N ILE A 26 -7.55 5.56 6.32
CA ILE A 26 -7.23 5.64 7.75
C ILE A 26 -8.34 4.99 8.59
N GLY A 27 -9.60 5.30 8.29
CA GLY A 27 -10.74 4.70 8.96
C GLY A 27 -10.78 3.18 8.80
N LEU A 28 -10.51 2.67 7.60
CA LEU A 28 -10.43 1.25 7.33
C LEU A 28 -9.33 0.58 8.16
N LEU A 29 -8.16 1.20 8.21
CA LEU A 29 -7.03 0.68 9.00
C LEU A 29 -7.37 0.61 10.49
N GLN A 30 -8.04 1.63 11.01
CA GLN A 30 -8.47 1.66 12.41
C GLN A 30 -9.49 0.57 12.70
N CYS A 31 -10.41 0.31 11.78
CA CYS A 31 -11.42 -0.73 11.94
C CYS A 31 -10.85 -2.14 11.80
N LEU A 32 -10.00 -2.36 10.82
CA LEU A 32 -9.42 -3.68 10.56
C LEU A 32 -8.32 -4.05 11.54
N ASN A 33 -7.56 -3.07 12.00
CA ASN A 33 -6.39 -3.28 12.84
C ASN A 33 -5.51 -4.43 12.28
N PRO A 34 -5.05 -4.32 11.02
CA PRO A 34 -4.42 -5.44 10.34
C PRO A 34 -3.06 -5.78 10.96
N LYS A 35 -2.75 -7.07 10.99
CA LYS A 35 -1.42 -7.53 11.42
C LYS A 35 -0.43 -7.41 10.27
N SER A 36 -0.85 -7.71 9.06
CA SER A 36 0.00 -7.69 7.88
C SER A 36 -0.70 -7.00 6.72
N VAL A 37 0.03 -6.12 6.05
CA VAL A 37 -0.46 -5.36 4.90
C VAL A 37 0.56 -5.48 3.77
N ILE A 38 0.08 -5.65 2.55
CA ILE A 38 0.91 -5.51 1.36
C ILE A 38 0.43 -4.30 0.55
N GLU A 39 1.39 -3.49 0.13
CA GLU A 39 1.16 -2.34 -0.74
C GLU A 39 1.82 -2.61 -2.09
N LEU A 40 1.02 -2.72 -3.14
CA LEU A 40 1.52 -2.83 -4.51
C LEU A 40 1.54 -1.44 -5.12
N GLY A 41 2.69 -0.78 -5.08
CA GLY A 41 2.90 0.59 -5.49
C GLY A 41 3.22 1.49 -4.31
N TYR A 42 4.50 1.73 -4.09
CA TYR A 42 4.99 2.61 -3.02
C TYR A 42 4.85 4.09 -3.40
N HIS A 43 5.19 4.40 -4.65
CA HIS A 43 5.31 5.76 -5.16
C HIS A 43 6.25 6.60 -4.29
N ARG A 44 5.73 7.56 -3.54
CA ARG A 44 6.53 8.40 -2.64
C ARG A 44 6.20 8.17 -1.17
N GLY A 45 5.53 7.07 -0.86
CA GLY A 45 5.29 6.66 0.51
C GLY A 45 4.16 7.39 1.24
N GLY A 46 3.28 8.09 0.51
CA GLY A 46 2.19 8.84 1.13
C GLY A 46 1.25 7.96 1.95
N ALA A 47 0.83 6.84 1.39
CA ALA A 47 0.00 5.88 2.09
C ALA A 47 0.82 5.04 3.08
N THR A 48 2.05 4.72 2.74
CA THR A 48 2.93 3.84 3.52
C THR A 48 3.10 4.29 4.97
N LYS A 49 3.21 5.58 5.20
CA LYS A 49 3.29 6.16 6.54
C LYS A 49 2.13 5.69 7.43
N TRP A 50 0.91 5.73 6.89
CA TRP A 50 -0.29 5.36 7.64
C TRP A 50 -0.45 3.86 7.77
N LEU A 51 -0.05 3.10 6.74
CA LEU A 51 -0.03 1.65 6.82
C LEU A 51 0.89 1.17 7.94
N THR A 52 2.09 1.72 8.03
CA THR A 52 3.06 1.36 9.08
C THR A 52 2.59 1.77 10.46
N GLN A 53 1.87 2.88 10.56
CA GLN A 53 1.35 3.37 11.84
C GLN A 53 0.25 2.48 12.42
N TYR A 54 -0.63 1.95 11.56
CA TYR A 54 -1.82 1.21 11.99
C TYR A 54 -1.71 -0.31 11.79
N SER A 55 -0.55 -0.81 11.39
CA SER A 55 -0.34 -2.23 11.12
C SER A 55 0.89 -2.74 11.84
N LYS A 56 0.95 -4.04 12.09
CA LYS A 56 2.14 -4.62 12.74
C LYS A 56 3.28 -4.80 11.75
N LYS A 57 2.98 -5.18 10.51
CA LYS A 57 3.97 -5.43 9.48
C LYS A 57 3.43 -5.00 8.12
N VAL A 58 4.26 -4.30 7.37
CA VAL A 58 3.93 -3.83 6.02
C VAL A 58 5.00 -4.28 5.04
N LEU A 59 4.56 -4.83 3.92
CA LEU A 59 5.40 -5.11 2.77
C LEU A 59 5.00 -4.13 1.67
N THR A 60 5.93 -3.36 1.16
CA THR A 60 5.69 -2.49 0.01
C THR A 60 6.50 -2.94 -1.19
N VAL A 61 5.90 -2.86 -2.36
CA VAL A 61 6.48 -3.31 -3.62
C VAL A 61 6.43 -2.18 -4.63
N ASP A 62 7.54 -1.89 -5.27
CA ASP A 62 7.56 -0.95 -6.38
C ASP A 62 8.63 -1.35 -7.39
N VAL A 63 8.33 -1.22 -8.68
CA VAL A 63 9.27 -1.46 -9.75
C VAL A 63 10.29 -0.33 -9.85
N ASN A 64 9.92 0.88 -9.47
CA ASN A 64 10.81 2.02 -9.41
C ASN A 64 11.64 2.00 -8.13
N GLU A 65 12.82 2.57 -8.17
CA GLU A 65 13.66 2.69 -6.99
C GLU A 65 12.97 3.52 -5.92
N PHE A 66 13.08 3.06 -4.68
CA PHE A 66 12.55 3.82 -3.54
C PHE A 66 13.35 5.09 -3.33
N VAL A 67 12.66 6.15 -2.88
CA VAL A 67 13.30 7.42 -2.59
C VAL A 67 14.25 7.23 -1.40
N SER A 68 15.55 7.31 -1.66
CA SER A 68 16.66 7.17 -0.69
C SER A 68 16.29 6.35 0.57
N ASP A 69 16.36 6.93 1.75
CA ASP A 69 16.20 6.20 3.02
C ASP A 69 14.75 6.04 3.49
N ALA A 70 13.77 6.41 2.64
CA ALA A 70 12.36 6.44 3.06
C ALA A 70 11.86 5.11 3.66
N PRO A 71 12.11 3.94 3.05
CA PRO A 71 11.65 2.68 3.66
C PRO A 71 12.33 2.35 4.99
N SER A 72 13.59 2.72 5.17
CA SER A 72 14.33 2.42 6.40
C SER A 72 13.89 3.25 7.61
N GLN A 73 13.06 4.27 7.41
CA GLN A 73 12.51 5.06 8.50
C GLN A 73 11.51 4.28 9.35
N TYR A 74 10.98 3.19 8.83
CA TYR A 74 9.95 2.42 9.51
C TYR A 74 10.48 1.03 9.87
N SER A 75 10.49 0.71 11.15
CA SER A 75 11.02 -0.57 11.65
C SER A 75 10.16 -1.78 11.23
N ASN A 76 8.89 -1.56 10.92
CA ASN A 76 7.95 -2.61 10.54
C ASN A 76 7.67 -2.68 9.03
N LEU A 77 8.49 -2.00 8.22
CA LEU A 77 8.36 -1.96 6.76
C LEU A 77 9.45 -2.80 6.09
N GLU A 78 9.03 -3.69 5.22
CA GLU A 78 9.91 -4.40 4.28
C GLU A 78 9.61 -3.88 2.88
N ALA A 79 10.64 -3.59 2.11
CA ALA A 79 10.50 -3.03 0.76
C ALA A 79 11.13 -3.98 -0.27
N TRP A 80 10.34 -4.32 -1.28
CA TRP A 80 10.82 -5.12 -2.42
C TRP A 80 10.82 -4.24 -3.67
N ASN A 81 12.00 -4.02 -4.23
CA ASN A 81 12.16 -3.29 -5.48
C ASN A 81 12.12 -4.28 -6.65
N CYS A 82 10.92 -4.60 -7.09
CA CYS A 82 10.68 -5.54 -8.17
C CYS A 82 9.30 -5.29 -8.80
N SER A 83 9.00 -5.99 -9.88
CA SER A 83 7.68 -5.93 -10.48
C SER A 83 6.65 -6.62 -9.59
N THR A 84 5.36 -6.28 -9.78
CA THR A 84 4.28 -6.95 -9.07
C THR A 84 4.21 -8.43 -9.41
N LEU A 85 4.51 -8.81 -10.65
CA LEU A 85 4.54 -10.21 -11.06
C LEU A 85 5.61 -11.00 -10.28
N GLU A 86 6.79 -10.43 -10.15
CA GLU A 86 7.87 -11.05 -9.38
C GLU A 86 7.51 -11.15 -7.89
N ALA A 87 6.91 -10.11 -7.35
CA ALA A 87 6.46 -10.09 -5.95
C ALA A 87 5.40 -11.16 -5.70
N ILE A 88 4.40 -11.26 -6.57
CA ILE A 88 3.33 -12.27 -6.46
C ILE A 88 3.90 -13.68 -6.54
N LYS A 89 4.84 -13.91 -7.45
CA LYS A 89 5.51 -15.19 -7.55
C LYS A 89 6.20 -15.57 -6.24
N ARG A 90 6.94 -14.64 -5.67
CA ARG A 90 7.63 -14.84 -4.40
C ARG A 90 6.65 -15.07 -3.24
N ILE A 91 5.56 -14.31 -3.20
CA ILE A 91 4.49 -14.48 -2.20
C ILE A 91 3.91 -15.91 -2.27
N LYS A 92 3.68 -16.40 -3.47
CA LYS A 92 3.16 -17.75 -3.69
C LYS A 92 4.16 -18.81 -3.26
N GLU A 93 5.44 -18.65 -3.63
CA GLU A 93 6.51 -19.59 -3.28
C GLU A 93 6.73 -19.65 -1.77
N GLU A 94 6.76 -18.51 -1.10
CA GLU A 94 6.98 -18.40 0.33
C GLU A 94 5.69 -18.59 1.15
N LYS A 95 4.56 -18.79 0.49
CA LYS A 95 3.23 -18.97 1.12
C LYS A 95 2.86 -17.85 2.07
N LEU A 96 3.11 -16.61 1.66
CA LEU A 96 2.78 -15.44 2.44
C LEU A 96 1.28 -15.11 2.30
N SER A 97 0.71 -14.53 3.35
CA SER A 97 -0.66 -14.05 3.35
C SER A 97 -0.75 -12.72 4.10
N PHE A 98 -1.77 -11.93 3.76
CA PHE A 98 -1.94 -10.59 4.31
C PHE A 98 -3.38 -10.37 4.76
N ASP A 99 -3.57 -9.55 5.77
CA ASP A 99 -4.91 -9.15 6.20
C ASP A 99 -5.50 -8.11 5.25
N LEU A 100 -4.65 -7.25 4.68
CA LEU A 100 -5.06 -6.20 3.76
C LEU A 100 -4.04 -6.08 2.63
N ALA A 101 -4.54 -5.98 1.40
CA ALA A 101 -3.73 -5.62 0.25
C ALA A 101 -4.25 -4.31 -0.33
N ILE A 102 -3.32 -3.41 -0.66
CA ILE A 102 -3.63 -2.15 -1.32
C ILE A 102 -2.97 -2.17 -2.69
N VAL A 103 -3.78 -2.02 -3.73
CA VAL A 103 -3.31 -1.97 -5.11
C VAL A 103 -3.54 -0.58 -5.65
N ASP A 104 -2.44 0.10 -6.00
CA ASP A 104 -2.54 1.39 -6.68
C ASP A 104 -2.63 1.14 -8.18
N ALA A 105 -3.73 1.59 -8.76
CA ALA A 105 -4.09 1.32 -10.14
C ALA A 105 -3.54 2.38 -11.11
N ASP A 106 -2.33 2.88 -10.88
CA ASP A 106 -1.64 3.78 -11.81
C ASP A 106 -1.02 3.01 -12.98
N HIS A 107 -1.79 2.06 -13.51
CA HIS A 107 -1.33 1.15 -14.57
C HIS A 107 -2.43 0.97 -15.61
N SER A 108 -2.12 0.28 -16.71
CA SER A 108 -3.13 -0.13 -17.66
C SER A 108 -4.16 -1.06 -16.99
N ARG A 109 -5.38 -1.09 -17.49
CA ARG A 109 -6.45 -1.97 -16.97
C ARG A 109 -6.01 -3.43 -16.91
N PHE A 110 -5.24 -3.86 -17.88
CA PHE A 110 -4.74 -5.23 -17.95
C PHE A 110 -3.77 -5.53 -16.81
N SER A 111 -2.82 -4.64 -16.55
CA SER A 111 -1.85 -4.81 -15.45
C SER A 111 -2.54 -4.84 -14.09
N VAL A 112 -3.50 -3.94 -13.87
CA VAL A 112 -4.28 -3.89 -12.63
C VAL A 112 -5.05 -5.19 -12.43
N PHE A 113 -5.68 -5.69 -13.47
CA PHE A 113 -6.42 -6.95 -13.42
C PHE A 113 -5.51 -8.12 -13.04
N GLN A 114 -4.31 -8.19 -13.63
CA GLN A 114 -3.34 -9.21 -13.29
C GLN A 114 -2.89 -9.11 -11.83
N ASP A 115 -2.61 -7.90 -11.36
CA ASP A 115 -2.22 -7.65 -9.98
C ASP A 115 -3.30 -8.13 -9.01
N ILE A 116 -4.55 -7.78 -9.28
CA ILE A 116 -5.70 -8.19 -8.47
C ILE A 116 -5.84 -9.70 -8.46
N GLN A 117 -5.82 -10.34 -9.62
CA GLN A 117 -5.93 -11.79 -9.71
C GLN A 117 -4.79 -12.50 -8.94
N GLY A 118 -3.59 -11.94 -9.03
CA GLY A 118 -2.44 -12.54 -8.37
C GLY A 118 -2.46 -12.41 -6.85
N ILE A 119 -2.92 -11.27 -6.33
CA ILE A 119 -2.87 -11.01 -4.89
C ILE A 119 -4.11 -11.52 -4.14
N LEU A 120 -5.27 -11.60 -4.80
CA LEU A 120 -6.53 -12.02 -4.16
C LEU A 120 -6.40 -13.31 -3.34
N PRO A 121 -5.74 -14.38 -3.83
CA PRO A 121 -5.63 -15.61 -3.04
C PRO A 121 -4.81 -15.46 -1.76
N HIS A 122 -4.09 -14.35 -1.61
CA HIS A 122 -3.13 -14.13 -0.52
C HIS A 122 -3.55 -13.03 0.46
N THR A 123 -4.73 -12.47 0.31
CA THR A 123 -5.20 -11.40 1.20
C THR A 123 -6.67 -11.63 1.60
N LYS A 124 -7.02 -11.17 2.79
CA LYS A 124 -8.40 -11.23 3.29
C LYS A 124 -9.25 -10.06 2.76
N VAL A 125 -8.65 -8.89 2.64
CA VAL A 125 -9.32 -7.67 2.18
C VAL A 125 -8.45 -7.03 1.10
N LEU A 126 -9.09 -6.56 0.04
CA LEU A 126 -8.44 -5.85 -1.04
C LEU A 126 -9.01 -4.44 -1.15
N LEU A 127 -8.13 -3.45 -1.12
CA LEU A 127 -8.47 -2.07 -1.41
C LEU A 127 -7.76 -1.65 -2.69
N MET A 128 -8.54 -1.17 -3.65
CA MET A 128 -7.98 -0.69 -4.91
C MET A 128 -8.13 0.82 -4.99
N HIS A 129 -7.04 1.51 -5.29
CA HIS A 129 -7.04 2.93 -5.59
C HIS A 129 -6.86 3.12 -7.10
N ASP A 130 -7.77 3.86 -7.70
CA ASP A 130 -7.73 4.18 -9.14
C ASP A 130 -7.31 5.64 -9.28
N SER A 131 -6.04 5.84 -9.64
CA SER A 131 -5.49 7.19 -9.84
C SER A 131 -5.56 7.63 -11.29
#